data_e03aa4cb80a7bdd66e83ea7c115a4f75
#
_entry.id   e03aa4cb80a7bdd66e83ea7c115a4f75
#
_cell.length_a   1.000
_cell.length_b   1.000
_cell.length_c   1.000
_cell.angle_alpha   90.00
_cell.angle_beta   90.00
_cell.angle_gamma   90.00
#
_symmetry.space_group_name_H-M   'P 1'
#
loop_
_entity.id
_entity.type
_entity.pdbx_description
1 polymer ?
#
loop_
_entity_poly.entity_id
_entity_poly.type
_entity_poly.pdbx_seq_one_letter_code
_entity_poly.pdbx_strand_id
1 'polypeptide(L)'
;MNNQKFQDMKITAKGEQRAYVELTGLETLWFNTGTLCNLECKNCYIESSPKNDRLSYITDEEVAAYLDEISKEKLPVKMIGLTGGEPFLNPYIIKVLTLILKSGLEVLVLTNANRVLKRHQAALLELKEKYHDKLHLRVSLDHFTEEIHDAERGEGAFSRTMEQLKWLNENGFNLSLASRSLLTETHEESIIGHEKALSDYGIKINLAEKLVVFPEMLSGRDVPEITTDCWNILDKSPAQQMCATERMIVKRKGEQKPVVMPCTL
;
A
#
# COMPACT_ATOMS: atom_id res chain seq x y z
N MET A 1 -7.27 -11.65 -38.41
CA MET A 1 -7.95 -11.58 -37.12
C MET A 1 -7.22 -10.55 -36.29
N ASN A 2 -7.89 -9.49 -35.84
CA ASN A 2 -7.28 -8.48 -34.99
C ASN A 2 -7.09 -9.12 -33.60
N ASN A 3 -5.93 -9.70 -33.37
CA ASN A 3 -5.57 -10.25 -32.07
C ASN A 3 -5.28 -9.07 -31.11
N GLN A 4 -6.34 -8.57 -30.47
CA GLN A 4 -6.18 -7.54 -29.43
C GLN A 4 -5.61 -8.20 -28.17
N LYS A 5 -4.66 -7.52 -27.53
CA LYS A 5 -4.10 -7.94 -26.25
C LYS A 5 -5.19 -8.01 -25.16
N PHE A 6 -4.99 -8.88 -24.19
CA PHE A 6 -5.80 -9.01 -22.96
C PHE A 6 -7.27 -9.43 -23.18
N GLN A 7 -7.59 -10.06 -24.31
CA GLN A 7 -8.96 -10.54 -24.58
C GLN A 7 -9.22 -11.94 -24.01
N ASP A 8 -8.21 -12.78 -23.92
CA ASP A 8 -8.31 -14.11 -23.33
C ASP A 8 -7.58 -14.17 -21.99
N MET A 9 -8.15 -14.85 -21.01
CA MET A 9 -7.57 -14.98 -19.67
C MET A 9 -6.38 -15.92 -19.61
N LYS A 10 -6.25 -16.87 -20.56
CA LYS A 10 -5.25 -17.94 -20.54
C LYS A 10 -4.21 -17.81 -21.64
N ILE A 11 -4.60 -17.21 -22.75
CA ILE A 11 -3.78 -17.17 -23.97
C ILE A 11 -3.53 -15.71 -24.36
N THR A 12 -2.29 -15.41 -24.75
CA THR A 12 -1.91 -14.10 -25.28
C THR A 12 -2.42 -13.88 -26.69
N ALA A 13 -2.40 -12.66 -27.19
CA ALA A 13 -2.71 -12.34 -28.59
C ALA A 13 -1.80 -13.09 -29.60
N LYS A 14 -0.65 -13.58 -29.16
CA LYS A 14 0.28 -14.39 -29.96
C LYS A 14 0.04 -15.91 -29.85
N GLY A 15 -0.95 -16.35 -29.06
CA GLY A 15 -1.24 -17.77 -28.85
C GLY A 15 -0.38 -18.44 -27.76
N GLU A 16 0.36 -17.69 -26.98
CA GLU A 16 1.23 -18.19 -25.91
C GLU A 16 0.44 -18.30 -24.60
N GLN A 17 0.83 -19.22 -23.71
CA GLN A 17 0.19 -19.35 -22.40
C GLN A 17 0.52 -18.15 -21.51
N ARG A 18 -0.50 -17.48 -20.96
CA ARG A 18 -0.29 -16.39 -20.01
C ARG A 18 0.29 -16.88 -18.70
N ALA A 19 1.14 -16.04 -18.10
CA ALA A 19 1.54 -16.23 -16.72
C ALA A 19 0.31 -16.15 -15.80
N TYR A 20 0.27 -17.02 -14.83
CA TYR A 20 -0.75 -17.02 -13.78
C TYR A 20 -0.11 -17.35 -12.44
N VAL A 21 -0.78 -16.96 -11.37
CA VAL A 21 -0.36 -17.18 -9.99
C VAL A 21 -1.53 -17.77 -9.22
N GLU A 22 -1.33 -18.96 -8.67
CA GLU A 22 -2.32 -19.60 -7.80
C GLU A 22 -2.23 -19.06 -6.36
N LEU A 23 -3.36 -19.01 -5.66
CA LEU A 23 -3.36 -18.75 -4.23
C LEU A 23 -2.86 -19.98 -3.50
N THR A 24 -1.70 -19.88 -2.86
CA THR A 24 -1.09 -20.98 -2.10
C THR A 24 -1.46 -20.95 -0.62
N GLY A 25 -1.85 -19.79 -0.11
CA GLY A 25 -2.30 -19.56 1.25
C GLY A 25 -2.57 -18.08 1.47
N LEU A 26 -3.50 -17.72 2.33
CA LEU A 26 -3.81 -16.31 2.60
C LEU A 26 -3.01 -15.84 3.82
N GLU A 27 -1.87 -15.16 3.60
CA GLU A 27 -1.04 -14.65 4.69
C GLU A 27 -1.33 -13.18 5.02
N THR A 28 -1.65 -12.39 3.99
CA THR A 28 -2.02 -10.96 4.16
C THR A 28 -3.38 -10.69 3.54
N LEU A 29 -4.27 -10.10 4.30
CA LEU A 29 -5.55 -9.59 3.80
C LEU A 29 -5.53 -8.06 3.81
N TRP A 30 -5.62 -7.47 2.63
CA TRP A 30 -5.69 -6.03 2.45
C TRP A 30 -7.13 -5.52 2.50
N PHE A 31 -7.33 -4.36 3.11
CA PHE A 31 -8.56 -3.60 2.99
C PHE A 31 -8.28 -2.27 2.30
N ASN A 32 -8.98 -2.00 1.21
CA ASN A 32 -9.06 -0.66 0.67
C ASN A 32 -10.02 0.15 1.52
N THR A 33 -9.51 1.14 2.23
CA THR A 33 -10.27 1.94 3.20
C THR A 33 -11.15 3.02 2.57
N GLY A 34 -11.24 3.05 1.24
CA GLY A 34 -11.95 4.04 0.42
C GLY A 34 -11.00 4.80 -0.50
N THR A 35 -11.51 5.41 -1.57
CA THR A 35 -10.70 6.16 -2.54
C THR A 35 -10.56 7.65 -2.24
N LEU A 36 -11.26 8.18 -1.24
CA LEU A 36 -11.06 9.57 -0.82
C LEU A 36 -9.66 9.78 -0.25
N CYS A 37 -9.00 10.85 -0.70
CA CYS A 37 -7.66 11.24 -0.25
C CYS A 37 -7.62 12.76 -0.02
N ASN A 38 -6.75 13.22 0.87
CA ASN A 38 -6.48 14.64 1.07
C ASN A 38 -5.45 15.20 0.06
N LEU A 39 -4.89 14.34 -0.79
CA LEU A 39 -3.99 14.67 -1.88
C LEU A 39 -4.58 14.20 -3.22
N GLU A 40 -4.07 14.75 -4.31
CA GLU A 40 -4.39 14.38 -5.69
C GLU A 40 -3.07 14.18 -6.43
N CYS A 41 -2.38 13.06 -6.12
CA CYS A 41 -1.07 12.76 -6.67
C CYS A 41 -1.15 12.48 -8.16
N LYS A 42 -0.18 12.98 -8.93
CA LYS A 42 -0.14 12.94 -10.39
C LYS A 42 -0.18 11.52 -10.96
N ASN A 43 0.54 10.60 -10.32
CA ASN A 43 0.66 9.20 -10.74
C ASN A 43 -0.01 8.24 -9.74
N CYS A 44 -1.14 8.65 -9.13
CA CYS A 44 -1.89 7.77 -8.23
C CYS A 44 -2.55 6.64 -9.03
N TYR A 45 -2.12 5.40 -8.83
CA TYR A 45 -2.62 4.23 -9.58
C TYR A 45 -4.11 3.94 -9.37
N ILE A 46 -4.70 4.36 -8.25
CA ILE A 46 -6.15 4.27 -8.00
C ILE A 46 -6.87 5.61 -8.19
N GLU A 47 -6.19 6.63 -8.71
CA GLU A 47 -6.73 7.96 -8.97
C GLU A 47 -7.41 8.60 -7.74
N SER A 48 -6.90 8.31 -6.56
CA SER A 48 -7.43 8.88 -5.32
C SER A 48 -7.31 10.39 -5.29
N SER A 49 -8.37 11.04 -4.83
CA SER A 49 -8.44 12.49 -4.73
C SER A 49 -9.49 12.91 -3.69
N PRO A 50 -9.60 14.20 -3.35
CA PRO A 50 -10.68 14.69 -2.48
C PRO A 50 -12.10 14.49 -3.03
N LYS A 51 -12.22 14.13 -4.31
CA LYS A 51 -13.51 13.98 -5.02
C LYS A 51 -13.79 12.54 -5.45
N ASN A 52 -12.80 11.67 -5.45
CA ASN A 52 -12.97 10.29 -5.89
C ASN A 52 -13.51 9.44 -4.74
N ASP A 53 -14.78 9.11 -4.78
CA ASP A 53 -15.48 8.27 -3.80
C ASP A 53 -15.98 6.94 -4.41
N ARG A 54 -15.38 6.48 -5.51
CA ARG A 54 -15.81 5.23 -6.20
C ARG A 54 -15.72 3.98 -5.32
N LEU A 55 -14.78 3.96 -4.37
CA LEU A 55 -14.78 2.99 -3.28
C LEU A 55 -15.17 3.69 -1.99
N SER A 56 -16.17 3.13 -1.32
CA SER A 56 -16.68 3.66 -0.06
C SER A 56 -15.74 3.34 1.09
N TYR A 57 -15.82 4.11 2.16
CA TYR A 57 -15.16 3.77 3.41
C TYR A 57 -15.62 2.40 3.91
N ILE A 58 -14.65 1.55 4.26
CA ILE A 58 -14.94 0.31 4.98
C ILE A 58 -15.19 0.63 6.45
N THR A 59 -16.16 -0.04 7.05
CA THR A 59 -16.53 0.20 8.46
C THR A 59 -15.85 -0.80 9.39
N ASP A 60 -15.86 -0.49 10.68
CA ASP A 60 -15.35 -1.39 11.71
C ASP A 60 -16.16 -2.69 11.80
N GLU A 61 -17.48 -2.66 11.58
CA GLU A 61 -18.33 -3.86 11.55
C GLU A 61 -18.00 -4.76 10.35
N GLU A 62 -17.72 -4.18 9.19
CA GLU A 62 -17.31 -4.92 8.00
C GLU A 62 -15.96 -5.61 8.20
N VAL A 63 -14.99 -4.92 8.79
CA VAL A 63 -13.69 -5.50 9.13
C VAL A 63 -13.85 -6.62 10.17
N ALA A 64 -14.68 -6.41 11.21
CA ALA A 64 -14.95 -7.42 12.22
C ALA A 64 -15.49 -8.72 11.63
N ALA A 65 -16.37 -8.64 10.62
CA ALA A 65 -16.92 -9.83 9.97
C ALA A 65 -15.83 -10.68 9.28
N TYR A 66 -14.85 -10.04 8.62
CA TYR A 66 -13.71 -10.76 8.02
C TYR A 66 -12.74 -11.31 9.08
N LEU A 67 -12.50 -10.60 10.18
CA LEU A 67 -11.69 -11.11 11.27
C LEU A 67 -12.33 -12.34 11.93
N ASP A 68 -13.64 -12.34 12.08
CA ASP A 68 -14.41 -13.49 12.56
C ASP A 68 -14.31 -14.68 11.60
N GLU A 69 -14.40 -14.46 10.28
CA GLU A 69 -14.22 -15.49 9.26
C GLU A 69 -12.80 -16.07 9.30
N ILE A 70 -11.77 -15.22 9.35
CA ILE A 70 -10.36 -15.66 9.50
C ILE A 70 -10.20 -16.58 10.70
N SER A 71 -10.79 -16.21 11.84
CA SER A 71 -10.71 -16.99 13.08
C SER A 71 -11.47 -18.31 13.00
N LYS A 72 -12.71 -18.30 12.48
CA LYS A 72 -13.56 -19.50 12.36
C LYS A 72 -12.99 -20.52 11.39
N GLU A 73 -12.54 -20.07 10.23
CA GLU A 73 -11.97 -20.92 9.18
C GLU A 73 -10.48 -21.23 9.42
N LYS A 74 -9.88 -20.68 10.47
CA LYS A 74 -8.47 -20.84 10.82
C LYS A 74 -7.53 -20.51 9.65
N LEU A 75 -7.85 -19.46 8.94
CA LEU A 75 -7.04 -19.01 7.80
C LEU A 75 -5.65 -18.56 8.31
N PRO A 76 -4.56 -18.85 7.56
CA PRO A 76 -3.20 -18.57 7.99
C PRO A 76 -2.80 -17.09 7.89
N VAL A 77 -3.77 -16.18 8.04
CA VAL A 77 -3.53 -14.74 7.99
C VAL A 77 -2.69 -14.31 9.17
N LYS A 78 -1.62 -13.58 8.89
CA LYS A 78 -0.68 -13.03 9.88
C LYS A 78 -0.80 -11.51 9.98
N MET A 79 -1.11 -10.86 8.86
CA MET A 79 -1.12 -9.40 8.72
C MET A 79 -2.38 -8.91 8.03
N ILE A 80 -2.88 -7.78 8.49
CA ILE A 80 -3.89 -6.99 7.79
C ILE A 80 -3.23 -5.75 7.21
N GLY A 81 -3.35 -5.56 5.90
CA GLY A 81 -2.92 -4.35 5.21
C GLY A 81 -4.07 -3.34 5.08
N LEU A 82 -3.82 -2.09 5.35
CA LEU A 82 -4.78 -0.99 5.14
C LEU A 82 -4.21 -0.03 4.09
N THR A 83 -4.93 0.14 3.00
CA THR A 83 -4.57 1.02 1.88
C THR A 83 -5.79 1.78 1.37
N GLY A 84 -5.68 2.46 0.25
CA GLY A 84 -6.76 3.21 -0.38
C GLY A 84 -6.30 4.59 -0.82
N GLY A 85 -7.13 5.62 -0.63
CA GLY A 85 -6.72 7.01 -0.76
C GLY A 85 -5.80 7.40 0.40
N GLU A 86 -6.38 7.92 1.48
CA GLU A 86 -5.66 8.10 2.73
C GLU A 86 -6.43 7.39 3.85
N PRO A 87 -5.89 6.30 4.42
CA PRO A 87 -6.58 5.53 5.46
C PRO A 87 -7.02 6.35 6.66
N PHE A 88 -6.23 7.36 7.06
CA PHE A 88 -6.57 8.24 8.18
C PHE A 88 -7.69 9.23 7.89
N LEU A 89 -8.22 9.30 6.66
CA LEU A 89 -9.48 9.98 6.35
C LEU A 89 -10.71 9.15 6.69
N ASN A 90 -10.57 7.82 6.73
CA ASN A 90 -11.68 6.95 7.08
C ASN A 90 -12.09 7.20 8.54
N PRO A 91 -13.35 7.59 8.82
CA PRO A 91 -13.79 7.93 10.17
C PRO A 91 -13.75 6.74 11.15
N TYR A 92 -13.69 5.53 10.64
CA TYR A 92 -13.63 4.30 11.43
C TYR A 92 -12.20 3.81 11.69
N ILE A 93 -11.16 4.49 11.15
CA ILE A 93 -9.79 3.97 11.12
C ILE A 93 -9.26 3.54 12.49
N ILE A 94 -9.46 4.32 13.53
CA ILE A 94 -8.96 3.98 14.87
C ILE A 94 -9.68 2.77 15.47
N LYS A 95 -10.98 2.62 15.23
CA LYS A 95 -11.73 1.43 15.61
C LYS A 95 -11.25 0.21 14.83
N VAL A 96 -11.04 0.34 13.52
CA VAL A 96 -10.49 -0.71 12.65
C VAL A 96 -9.13 -1.19 13.16
N LEU A 97 -8.19 -0.26 13.38
CA LEU A 97 -6.88 -0.58 13.95
C LEU A 97 -7.00 -1.31 15.29
N THR A 98 -7.88 -0.83 16.16
CA THR A 98 -8.11 -1.44 17.47
C THR A 98 -8.64 -2.87 17.35
N LEU A 99 -9.56 -3.14 16.45
CA LEU A 99 -10.13 -4.48 16.22
C LEU A 99 -9.06 -5.45 15.71
N ILE A 100 -8.29 -5.05 14.70
CA ILE A 100 -7.22 -5.86 14.11
C ILE A 100 -6.18 -6.22 15.18
N LEU A 101 -5.68 -5.22 15.90
CA LEU A 101 -4.66 -5.43 16.92
C LEU A 101 -5.16 -6.29 18.09
N LYS A 102 -6.44 -6.14 18.49
CA LYS A 102 -7.09 -6.99 19.51
C LYS A 102 -7.22 -8.45 19.07
N SER A 103 -7.38 -8.73 17.77
CA SER A 103 -7.43 -10.11 17.27
C SER A 103 -6.07 -10.82 17.30
N GLY A 104 -5.00 -10.09 17.63
CA GLY A 104 -3.64 -10.62 17.71
C GLY A 104 -2.85 -10.56 16.42
N LEU A 105 -3.46 -10.11 15.32
CA LEU A 105 -2.82 -9.92 14.01
C LEU A 105 -1.94 -8.66 14.02
N GLU A 106 -0.99 -8.61 13.09
CA GLU A 106 -0.23 -7.41 12.76
C GLU A 106 -1.02 -6.52 11.80
N VAL A 107 -0.78 -5.22 11.83
CA VAL A 107 -1.38 -4.29 10.88
C VAL A 107 -0.34 -3.41 10.21
N LEU A 108 -0.39 -3.34 8.88
CA LEU A 108 0.39 -2.44 8.05
C LEU A 108 -0.52 -1.37 7.46
N VAL A 109 -0.27 -0.11 7.76
CA VAL A 109 -1.01 1.03 7.20
C VAL A 109 -0.14 1.76 6.18
N LEU A 110 -0.62 1.87 4.94
CA LEU A 110 0.00 2.72 3.92
C LEU A 110 -0.60 4.12 4.02
N THR A 111 0.23 5.12 4.28
CA THR A 111 -0.24 6.50 4.50
C THR A 111 0.67 7.52 3.82
N ASN A 112 0.09 8.63 3.39
CA ASN A 112 0.87 9.79 2.93
C ASN A 112 1.44 10.59 4.11
N ALA A 113 1.10 10.26 5.35
CA ALA A 113 1.55 10.88 6.58
C ALA A 113 1.48 12.42 6.54
N ASN A 114 0.44 12.97 5.91
CA ASN A 114 0.25 14.41 5.78
C ASN A 114 -0.68 14.94 6.91
N ARG A 115 -1.31 16.09 6.71
CA ARG A 115 -2.12 16.81 7.70
C ARG A 115 -3.12 15.96 8.48
N VAL A 116 -3.67 14.91 7.86
CA VAL A 116 -4.75 14.10 8.44
C VAL A 116 -4.24 13.24 9.60
N LEU A 117 -3.05 12.65 9.45
CA LEU A 117 -2.45 11.80 10.48
C LEU A 117 -2.31 12.55 11.82
N LYS A 118 -1.98 13.83 11.79
CA LYS A 118 -1.82 14.67 12.99
C LYS A 118 -3.05 14.65 13.92
N ARG A 119 -4.25 14.47 13.38
CA ARG A 119 -5.50 14.40 14.16
C ARG A 119 -5.61 13.11 14.98
N HIS A 120 -4.85 12.08 14.62
CA HIS A 120 -4.91 10.75 15.22
C HIS A 120 -3.72 10.44 16.13
N GLN A 121 -2.79 11.38 16.31
CA GLN A 121 -1.54 11.16 17.06
C GLN A 121 -1.76 10.59 18.46
N ALA A 122 -2.71 11.14 19.23
CA ALA A 122 -2.99 10.65 20.59
C ALA A 122 -3.47 9.18 20.57
N ALA A 123 -4.43 8.84 19.70
CA ALA A 123 -4.94 7.49 19.60
C ALA A 123 -3.87 6.51 19.05
N LEU A 124 -3.01 6.95 18.15
CA LEU A 124 -1.90 6.15 17.64
C LEU A 124 -0.87 5.85 18.74
N LEU A 125 -0.57 6.80 19.61
CA LEU A 125 0.31 6.57 20.77
C LEU A 125 -0.27 5.51 21.72
N GLU A 126 -1.55 5.59 22.04
CA GLU A 126 -2.24 4.58 22.89
C GLU A 126 -2.16 3.17 22.26
N LEU A 127 -2.40 3.08 20.94
CA LEU A 127 -2.28 1.81 20.22
C LEU A 127 -0.85 1.29 20.20
N LYS A 128 0.13 2.15 19.94
CA LYS A 128 1.55 1.80 19.93
C LYS A 128 2.03 1.34 21.30
N GLU A 129 1.66 2.03 22.36
CA GLU A 129 2.01 1.65 23.74
C GLU A 129 1.46 0.27 24.08
N LYS A 130 0.25 -0.04 23.65
CA LYS A 130 -0.43 -1.30 23.98
C LYS A 130 0.01 -2.49 23.11
N TYR A 131 0.30 -2.24 21.82
CA TYR A 131 0.50 -3.31 20.82
C TYR A 131 1.90 -3.32 20.21
N HIS A 132 2.74 -2.34 20.58
CA HIS A 132 4.15 -2.24 20.19
C HIS A 132 4.37 -2.31 18.66
N ASP A 133 5.23 -3.25 18.22
CA ASP A 133 5.63 -3.35 16.81
C ASP A 133 4.59 -3.98 15.89
N LYS A 134 3.44 -4.43 16.45
CA LYS A 134 2.33 -4.95 15.64
C LYS A 134 1.62 -3.87 14.81
N LEU A 135 1.78 -2.60 15.19
CA LEU A 135 1.34 -1.46 14.38
C LEU A 135 2.49 -0.94 13.54
N HIS A 136 2.46 -1.25 12.25
CA HIS A 136 3.44 -0.82 11.27
C HIS A 136 2.86 0.25 10.36
N LEU A 137 3.57 1.37 10.20
CA LEU A 137 3.20 2.45 9.29
C LEU A 137 4.21 2.52 8.15
N ARG A 138 3.73 2.39 6.92
CA ARG A 138 4.54 2.63 5.72
C ARG A 138 4.18 3.99 5.15
N VAL A 139 5.13 4.91 5.24
CA VAL A 139 4.94 6.28 4.80
C VAL A 139 5.37 6.44 3.36
N SER A 140 4.52 7.07 2.56
CA SER A 140 4.82 7.38 1.16
C SER A 140 5.69 8.64 1.08
N LEU A 141 6.95 8.47 0.75
CA LEU A 141 7.92 9.52 0.44
C LEU A 141 8.46 9.25 -0.96
N ASP A 142 7.79 9.78 -1.99
CA ASP A 142 8.04 9.41 -3.39
C ASP A 142 9.46 9.75 -3.84
N HIS A 143 10.05 10.80 -3.28
CA HIS A 143 11.42 11.17 -3.59
C HIS A 143 12.09 11.86 -2.38
N PHE A 144 13.41 11.80 -2.32
CA PHE A 144 14.23 12.42 -1.27
C PHE A 144 14.43 13.93 -1.44
N THR A 145 14.09 14.50 -2.60
CA THR A 145 14.06 15.95 -2.81
C THR A 145 12.64 16.50 -2.73
N GLU A 146 12.49 17.67 -2.13
CA GLU A 146 11.23 18.39 -2.00
C GLU A 146 10.60 18.69 -3.37
N GLU A 147 11.43 19.17 -4.32
CA GLU A 147 10.97 19.54 -5.66
C GLU A 147 10.24 18.40 -6.37
N ILE A 148 10.84 17.21 -6.39
CA ILE A 148 10.26 16.04 -7.10
C ILE A 148 9.08 15.47 -6.33
N HIS A 149 9.19 15.37 -5.01
CA HIS A 149 8.09 14.91 -4.17
C HIS A 149 6.86 15.82 -4.30
N ASP A 150 7.06 17.13 -4.25
CA ASP A 150 5.99 18.11 -4.35
C ASP A 150 5.40 18.20 -5.76
N ALA A 151 6.21 17.99 -6.80
CA ALA A 151 5.72 17.88 -8.19
C ALA A 151 4.74 16.70 -8.36
N GLU A 152 4.89 15.63 -7.58
CA GLU A 152 4.02 14.46 -7.58
C GLU A 152 2.80 14.63 -6.66
N ARG A 153 2.99 15.19 -5.44
CA ARG A 153 1.99 15.18 -4.36
C ARG A 153 1.39 16.54 -4.03
N GLY A 154 1.90 17.60 -4.66
CA GLY A 154 1.46 18.98 -4.43
C GLY A 154 2.36 19.74 -3.46
N GLU A 155 2.38 21.06 -3.64
CA GLU A 155 3.23 21.99 -2.94
C GLU A 155 3.22 21.84 -1.40
N GLY A 156 4.41 21.76 -0.81
CA GLY A 156 4.64 21.59 0.63
C GLY A 156 4.23 20.20 1.16
N ALA A 157 3.99 19.21 0.30
CA ALA A 157 3.69 17.84 0.74
C ALA A 157 4.93 17.22 1.41
N PHE A 158 6.12 17.47 0.87
CA PHE A 158 7.40 16.98 1.42
C PHE A 158 7.59 17.39 2.87
N SER A 159 7.59 18.71 3.13
CA SER A 159 7.81 19.24 4.49
C SER A 159 6.82 18.69 5.49
N ARG A 160 5.51 18.58 5.11
CA ARG A 160 4.48 18.03 5.98
C ARG A 160 4.66 16.54 6.24
N THR A 161 5.08 15.78 5.24
CA THR A 161 5.36 14.34 5.40
C THR A 161 6.59 14.14 6.29
N MET A 162 7.65 14.91 6.10
CA MET A 162 8.87 14.86 6.95
C MET A 162 8.58 15.25 8.40
N GLU A 163 7.71 16.25 8.66
CA GLU A 163 7.28 16.61 10.02
C GLU A 163 6.60 15.42 10.71
N GLN A 164 5.68 14.72 10.01
CA GLN A 164 5.00 13.57 10.60
C GLN A 164 5.91 12.34 10.73
N LEU A 165 6.79 12.09 9.76
CA LEU A 165 7.82 11.04 9.86
C LEU A 165 8.72 11.25 11.07
N LYS A 166 9.16 12.49 11.29
CA LYS A 166 9.96 12.84 12.48
C LYS A 166 9.21 12.53 13.76
N TRP A 167 7.96 12.99 13.88
CA TRP A 167 7.13 12.71 15.04
C TRP A 167 6.94 11.21 15.28
N LEU A 168 6.65 10.43 14.23
CA LEU A 168 6.49 8.98 14.31
C LEU A 168 7.79 8.30 14.77
N ASN A 169 8.94 8.73 14.23
CA ASN A 169 10.25 8.19 14.58
C ASN A 169 10.62 8.49 16.03
N GLU A 170 10.42 9.74 16.48
CA GLU A 170 10.70 10.18 17.88
C GLU A 170 9.83 9.40 18.90
N ASN A 171 8.64 8.99 18.51
CA ASN A 171 7.76 8.18 19.35
C ASN A 171 7.93 6.66 19.17
N GLY A 172 8.95 6.24 18.42
CA GLY A 172 9.37 4.84 18.30
C GLY A 172 8.36 3.93 17.58
N PHE A 173 7.62 4.45 16.59
CA PHE A 173 6.76 3.62 15.75
C PHE A 173 7.57 2.68 14.86
N ASN A 174 7.01 1.51 14.53
CA ASN A 174 7.56 0.63 13.51
C ASN A 174 7.28 1.25 12.13
N LEU A 175 8.35 1.73 11.46
CA LEU A 175 8.24 2.52 10.24
C LEU A 175 8.93 1.83 9.06
N SER A 176 8.36 2.02 7.88
CA SER A 176 9.03 1.80 6.59
C SER A 176 8.62 2.91 5.61
N LEU A 177 9.35 3.03 4.52
CA LEU A 177 9.07 3.99 3.45
C LEU A 177 8.63 3.30 2.18
N ALA A 178 7.76 3.96 1.44
CA ALA A 178 7.46 3.66 0.05
C ALA A 178 7.89 4.85 -0.80
N SER A 179 8.76 4.59 -1.77
CA SER A 179 9.31 5.59 -2.69
C SER A 179 9.06 5.19 -4.14
N ARG A 180 9.32 6.09 -5.07
CA ARG A 180 9.34 5.84 -6.51
C ARG A 180 10.75 6.05 -7.04
N SER A 181 11.24 5.13 -7.89
CA SER A 181 12.45 5.39 -8.63
C SER A 181 12.12 6.10 -9.93
N LEU A 182 12.82 7.20 -10.19
CA LEU A 182 12.84 7.79 -11.52
C LEU A 182 13.64 6.91 -12.46
N LEU A 183 13.30 6.90 -13.74
CA LEU A 183 14.04 6.12 -14.78
C LEU A 183 15.50 6.59 -14.93
N THR A 184 15.84 7.76 -14.40
CA THR A 184 17.17 8.37 -14.45
C THR A 184 18.01 8.11 -13.22
N GLU A 185 17.47 7.42 -12.22
CA GLU A 185 18.13 7.15 -10.94
C GLU A 185 18.39 5.65 -10.75
N THR A 186 19.52 5.34 -10.17
CA THR A 186 19.82 3.98 -9.70
C THR A 186 19.16 3.73 -8.34
N HIS A 187 18.97 2.47 -7.99
CA HIS A 187 18.46 2.09 -6.67
C HIS A 187 19.39 2.56 -5.54
N GLU A 188 20.69 2.54 -5.76
CA GLU A 188 21.68 2.99 -4.78
C GLU A 188 21.61 4.51 -4.56
N GLU A 189 21.51 5.31 -5.61
CA GLU A 189 21.31 6.76 -5.52
C GLU A 189 20.03 7.10 -4.75
N SER A 190 18.96 6.35 -4.98
CA SER A 190 17.70 6.52 -4.26
C SER A 190 17.87 6.25 -2.74
N ILE A 191 18.55 5.16 -2.36
CA ILE A 191 18.81 4.84 -0.96
C ILE A 191 19.64 5.96 -0.30
N ILE A 192 20.77 6.32 -0.89
CA ILE A 192 21.67 7.36 -0.37
C ILE A 192 20.93 8.70 -0.23
N GLY A 193 20.15 9.08 -1.25
CA GLY A 193 19.36 10.31 -1.21
C GLY A 193 18.35 10.35 -0.07
N HIS A 194 17.60 9.24 0.12
CA HIS A 194 16.64 9.11 1.22
C HIS A 194 17.34 9.09 2.60
N GLU A 195 18.45 8.37 2.74
CA GLU A 195 19.23 8.36 4.00
C GLU A 195 19.67 9.77 4.39
N LYS A 196 20.19 10.54 3.44
CA LYS A 196 20.58 11.93 3.66
C LYS A 196 19.38 12.78 4.06
N ALA A 197 18.28 12.73 3.30
CA ALA A 197 17.08 13.50 3.60
C ALA A 197 16.52 13.19 4.99
N LEU A 198 16.46 11.91 5.37
CA LEU A 198 16.02 11.51 6.72
C LEU A 198 16.98 12.02 7.80
N SER A 199 18.30 11.93 7.57
CA SER A 199 19.33 12.39 8.51
C SER A 199 19.22 13.89 8.79
N ASP A 200 18.95 14.69 7.76
CA ASP A 200 18.78 16.14 7.88
C ASP A 200 17.60 16.51 8.81
N TYR A 201 16.62 15.64 8.95
CA TYR A 201 15.49 15.76 9.89
C TYR A 201 15.69 15.02 11.22
N GLY A 202 16.83 14.34 11.40
CA GLY A 202 17.11 13.52 12.60
C GLY A 202 16.31 12.21 12.67
N ILE A 203 15.82 11.71 11.54
CA ILE A 203 15.04 10.50 11.43
C ILE A 203 15.98 9.31 11.17
N LYS A 204 15.77 8.21 11.90
CA LYS A 204 16.58 6.99 11.81
C LYS A 204 15.72 5.80 11.38
N ILE A 205 15.84 5.38 10.13
CA ILE A 205 15.19 4.19 9.57
C ILE A 205 16.24 3.41 8.80
N ASN A 206 16.32 2.08 9.02
CA ASN A 206 17.20 1.22 8.24
C ASN A 206 16.60 1.02 6.84
N LEU A 207 17.01 1.80 5.86
CA LEU A 207 16.43 1.80 4.52
C LEU A 207 16.78 0.53 3.72
N ALA A 208 17.88 -0.14 4.02
CA ALA A 208 18.23 -1.40 3.37
C ALA A 208 17.14 -2.49 3.55
N GLU A 209 16.41 -2.43 4.66
CA GLU A 209 15.34 -3.38 4.98
C GLU A 209 13.93 -2.77 4.86
N LYS A 210 13.83 -1.44 4.98
CA LYS A 210 12.54 -0.75 5.20
C LYS A 210 12.18 0.26 4.11
N LEU A 211 12.88 0.24 2.98
CA LEU A 211 12.52 1.02 1.80
C LEU A 211 11.95 0.10 0.72
N VAL A 212 10.72 0.39 0.31
CA VAL A 212 10.11 -0.21 -0.89
C VAL A 212 10.13 0.82 -1.99
N VAL A 213 10.78 0.51 -3.10
CA VAL A 213 10.89 1.40 -4.25
C VAL A 213 10.01 0.87 -5.38
N PHE A 214 9.04 1.65 -5.80
CA PHE A 214 8.20 1.34 -6.95
C PHE A 214 8.79 1.97 -8.21
N PRO A 215 8.88 1.23 -9.32
CA PRO A 215 9.33 1.81 -10.58
C PRO A 215 8.32 2.84 -11.09
N GLU A 216 8.80 3.89 -11.74
CA GLU A 216 7.95 4.85 -12.41
C GLU A 216 7.16 4.17 -13.54
N MET A 217 5.84 4.35 -13.52
CA MET A 217 4.96 3.85 -14.56
C MET A 217 4.70 4.95 -15.59
N LEU A 218 5.14 4.73 -16.83
CA LEU A 218 4.90 5.65 -17.92
C LEU A 218 3.53 5.38 -18.55
N SER A 219 2.63 6.35 -18.46
CA SER A 219 1.35 6.31 -19.16
C SER A 219 1.55 6.29 -20.67
N GLY A 220 0.69 5.56 -21.40
CA GLY A 220 0.71 5.50 -22.87
C GLY A 220 1.74 4.55 -23.48
N ARG A 221 2.55 3.83 -22.70
CA ARG A 221 3.38 2.74 -23.23
C ARG A 221 2.52 1.50 -23.51
N ASP A 222 2.90 0.80 -24.60
CA ASP A 222 2.30 -0.49 -24.91
C ASP A 222 2.72 -1.52 -23.85
N VAL A 223 1.74 -2.02 -23.09
CA VAL A 223 1.99 -3.01 -22.03
C VAL A 223 2.12 -4.42 -22.68
N PRO A 224 3.20 -5.16 -22.41
CA PRO A 224 3.33 -6.53 -22.89
C PRO A 224 2.37 -7.49 -22.18
N GLU A 225 1.93 -8.50 -22.90
CA GLU A 225 1.29 -9.66 -22.27
C GLU A 225 2.38 -10.57 -21.69
N ILE A 226 2.23 -10.98 -20.45
CA ILE A 226 3.21 -11.78 -19.73
C ILE A 226 2.90 -13.26 -19.91
N THR A 227 3.89 -14.02 -20.41
CA THR A 227 3.78 -15.47 -20.62
C THR A 227 4.40 -16.25 -19.46
N THR A 228 4.16 -17.56 -19.43
CA THR A 228 4.76 -18.47 -18.44
C THR A 228 6.30 -18.49 -18.50
N ASP A 229 6.89 -18.10 -19.61
CA ASP A 229 8.35 -18.01 -19.76
C ASP A 229 8.99 -16.94 -18.88
N CYS A 230 8.19 -15.95 -18.43
CA CYS A 230 8.68 -14.90 -17.56
C CYS A 230 9.30 -15.44 -16.26
N TRP A 231 8.83 -16.56 -15.75
CA TRP A 231 9.34 -17.17 -14.53
C TRP A 231 10.81 -17.58 -14.66
N ASN A 232 11.17 -18.18 -15.79
CA ASN A 232 12.55 -18.56 -16.10
C ASN A 232 13.41 -17.33 -16.42
N ILE A 233 12.88 -16.38 -17.19
CA ILE A 233 13.59 -15.15 -17.58
C ILE A 233 13.97 -14.30 -16.36
N LEU A 234 13.08 -14.22 -15.39
CA LEU A 234 13.25 -13.39 -14.19
C LEU A 234 13.86 -14.15 -13.01
N ASP A 235 14.08 -15.46 -13.16
CA ASP A 235 14.48 -16.37 -12.07
C ASP A 235 13.57 -16.19 -10.85
N LYS A 236 12.25 -16.22 -11.08
CA LYS A 236 11.22 -16.06 -10.06
C LYS A 236 10.24 -17.23 -10.09
N SER A 237 9.75 -17.59 -8.91
CA SER A 237 8.63 -18.51 -8.77
C SER A 237 7.31 -17.74 -8.73
N PRO A 238 6.20 -18.26 -9.31
CA PRO A 238 4.87 -17.72 -9.13
C PRO A 238 4.49 -17.52 -7.64
N ALA A 239 4.93 -18.44 -6.77
CA ALA A 239 4.68 -18.37 -5.33
C ALA A 239 5.33 -17.15 -4.62
N GLN A 240 6.29 -16.48 -5.26
CA GLN A 240 6.93 -15.26 -4.76
C GLN A 240 6.14 -13.99 -5.08
N GLN A 241 5.06 -14.10 -5.85
CA GLN A 241 4.22 -12.95 -6.17
C GLN A 241 3.22 -12.67 -5.04
N MET A 242 2.95 -11.40 -4.77
CA MET A 242 1.98 -10.99 -3.73
C MET A 242 0.63 -11.72 -3.86
N CYS A 243 0.12 -11.87 -5.07
CA CYS A 243 -1.16 -12.54 -5.31
C CYS A 243 -1.15 -14.06 -5.01
N ALA A 244 0.01 -14.66 -4.73
CA ALA A 244 0.08 -16.04 -4.24
C ALA A 244 -0.38 -16.18 -2.78
N THR A 245 -0.25 -15.10 -1.98
CA THR A 245 -0.51 -15.13 -0.54
C THR A 245 -1.39 -13.97 -0.05
N GLU A 246 -1.82 -13.09 -0.94
CA GLU A 246 -2.52 -11.87 -0.57
C GLU A 246 -3.83 -11.69 -1.34
N ARG A 247 -4.84 -11.09 -0.73
CA ARG A 247 -6.12 -10.68 -1.35
C ARG A 247 -6.49 -9.29 -0.85
N MET A 248 -7.33 -8.59 -1.62
CA MET A 248 -7.84 -7.26 -1.25
C MET A 248 -9.35 -7.25 -1.09
N ILE A 249 -9.80 -6.65 -0.02
CA ILE A 249 -11.21 -6.32 0.21
C ILE A 249 -11.47 -4.92 -0.30
N VAL A 250 -12.50 -4.77 -1.13
CA VAL A 250 -12.94 -3.48 -1.64
C VAL A 250 -14.45 -3.32 -1.46
N LYS A 251 -14.90 -2.10 -1.18
CA LYS A 251 -16.32 -1.75 -1.14
C LYS A 251 -16.63 -0.69 -2.19
N ARG A 252 -17.31 -1.08 -3.27
CA ARG A 252 -17.73 -0.13 -4.30
C ARG A 252 -18.84 0.78 -3.78
N LYS A 253 -18.87 2.00 -4.28
CA LYS A 253 -19.95 2.94 -3.97
C LYS A 253 -21.31 2.36 -4.38
N GLY A 254 -22.28 2.40 -3.46
CA GLY A 254 -23.62 1.83 -3.68
C GLY A 254 -23.75 0.35 -3.34
N GLU A 255 -22.65 -0.38 -3.16
CA GLU A 255 -22.71 -1.78 -2.74
C GLU A 255 -22.95 -1.90 -1.22
N GLN A 256 -23.78 -2.87 -0.85
CA GLN A 256 -24.10 -3.11 0.56
C GLN A 256 -22.96 -3.79 1.32
N LYS A 257 -22.18 -4.64 0.62
CA LYS A 257 -21.11 -5.45 1.21
C LYS A 257 -19.81 -5.30 0.43
N PRO A 258 -18.68 -5.32 1.12
CA PRO A 258 -17.38 -5.42 0.46
C PRO A 258 -17.20 -6.81 -0.20
N VAL A 259 -16.32 -6.87 -1.18
CA VAL A 259 -15.97 -8.07 -1.95
C VAL A 259 -14.47 -8.35 -1.91
N VAL A 260 -14.10 -9.63 -2.02
CA VAL A 260 -12.70 -10.06 -2.12
C VAL A 260 -12.26 -9.99 -3.58
N MET A 261 -11.15 -9.33 -3.82
CA MET A 261 -10.51 -9.22 -5.13
C MET A 261 -9.23 -10.05 -5.18
N PRO A 262 -8.94 -10.72 -6.31
CA PRO A 262 -7.73 -11.53 -6.46
C PRO A 262 -6.45 -10.71 -6.56
N CYS A 263 -6.56 -9.45 -6.95
CA CYS A 263 -5.44 -8.52 -7.10
C CYS A 263 -5.42 -7.52 -5.95
N THR A 264 -4.22 -7.14 -5.52
CA THR A 264 -3.98 -6.14 -4.47
C THR A 264 -3.65 -4.75 -5.05
N LEU A 265 -3.66 -4.64 -6.38
CA LEU A 265 -3.41 -3.41 -7.13
C LEU A 265 -4.66 -2.95 -7.87
#